data_6d56821e2c25a92558870640909242bb
#
_entry.id   6d56821e2c25a92558870640909242bb
#
_cell.length_a   1.000
_cell.length_b   1.000
_cell.length_c   1.000
_cell.angle_alpha   90.00
_cell.angle_beta   90.00
_cell.angle_gamma   90.00
#
_symmetry.space_group_name_H-M   'P 1'
#
loop_
_entity.id
_entity.type
_entity.pdbx_description
1 polymer ?
#
loop_
_entity_poly.entity_id
_entity_poly.type
_entity_poly.pdbx_seq_one_letter_code
_entity_poly.pdbx_strand_id
1 'polypeptide(L)' 'MDSLVLLEQNIQQLLVQYQELQEQVRLLKEENIRQREEILQSH' A
#
# COMPACT_ATOMS: atom_id res chain seq x y z
N MET A 1 -23.06 -24.60 3.76
CA MET A 1 -22.10 -23.52 3.59
C MET A 1 -21.23 -23.39 4.81
N ASP A 2 -19.97 -23.41 4.59
CA ASP A 2 -19.05 -23.30 5.71
C ASP A 2 -18.67 -21.83 5.93
N SER A 3 -19.24 -21.25 7.00
CA SER A 3 -18.99 -19.85 7.33
C SER A 3 -17.54 -19.59 7.74
N LEU A 4 -16.84 -20.61 8.22
CA LEU A 4 -15.42 -20.50 8.53
C LEU A 4 -14.58 -20.33 7.30
N VAL A 5 -14.92 -21.02 6.20
CA VAL A 5 -14.21 -20.85 4.93
C VAL A 5 -14.41 -19.43 4.40
N LEU A 6 -15.63 -18.92 4.47
CA LEU A 6 -15.91 -17.54 4.05
C LEU A 6 -15.16 -16.51 4.88
N LEU A 7 -15.10 -16.72 6.18
CA LEU A 7 -14.36 -15.83 7.06
C LEU A 7 -12.88 -15.86 6.73
N GLU A 8 -12.32 -17.04 6.50
CA GLU A 8 -10.92 -17.18 6.14
C GLU A 8 -10.60 -16.46 4.84
N GLN A 9 -11.46 -16.62 3.82
CA GLN A 9 -11.29 -15.93 2.55
C GLN A 9 -11.34 -14.41 2.72
N ASN A 10 -12.25 -13.92 3.55
CA ASN A 10 -12.34 -12.48 3.82
C ASN A 10 -11.09 -11.96 4.51
N ILE A 11 -10.56 -12.72 5.46
CA ILE A 11 -9.32 -12.32 6.14
C ILE A 11 -8.16 -12.27 5.16
N GLN A 12 -8.06 -13.26 4.28
CA GLN A 12 -7.00 -13.27 3.26
C GLN A 12 -7.10 -12.08 2.32
N GLN A 13 -8.32 -11.74 1.90
CA GLN A 13 -8.52 -10.55 1.06
C GLN A 13 -8.11 -9.27 1.77
N LEU A 14 -8.46 -9.14 3.03
CA LEU A 14 -8.06 -7.97 3.81
C LEU A 14 -6.55 -7.88 3.97
N LEU A 15 -5.90 -9.01 4.17
CA LEU A 15 -4.44 -9.05 4.27
C LEU A 15 -3.79 -8.58 2.97
N VAL A 16 -4.27 -9.08 1.83
CA VAL A 16 -3.74 -8.65 0.54
C VAL A 16 -3.95 -7.15 0.33
N GLN A 17 -5.16 -6.65 0.64
CA GLN A 17 -5.45 -5.22 0.49
C GLN A 17 -4.57 -4.37 1.40
N TYR A 18 -4.32 -4.83 2.60
CA TYR A 18 -3.44 -4.13 3.53
C TYR A 18 -2.01 -4.05 2.97
N GLN A 19 -1.51 -5.16 2.45
CA GLN A 19 -0.18 -5.20 1.86
C GLN A 19 -0.07 -4.30 0.64
N GLU A 20 -1.10 -4.27 -0.20
CA GLU A 20 -1.13 -3.38 -1.36
C GLU A 20 -1.14 -1.92 -0.94
N LEU A 21 -1.91 -1.59 0.09
CA LEU A 21 -1.96 -0.23 0.59
C LEU A 21 -0.62 0.20 1.17
N GLN A 22 0.04 -0.66 1.91
CA GLN A 22 1.37 -0.36 2.43
C GLN A 22 2.38 -0.11 1.32
N GLU A 23 2.31 -0.92 0.25
CA GLU A 23 3.17 -0.72 -0.90
C GLU A 23 2.90 0.62 -1.59
N GLN A 24 1.64 0.99 -1.74
CA GLN A 24 1.29 2.29 -2.30
C GLN A 24 1.81 3.45 -1.45
N VAL A 25 1.69 3.33 -0.14
CA VAL A 25 2.21 4.35 0.76
C VAL A 25 3.73 4.47 0.62
N ARG A 26 4.43 3.35 0.54
CA ARG A 26 5.88 3.36 0.35
C ARG A 26 6.27 4.08 -0.95
N LEU A 27 5.59 3.73 -2.04
CA LEU A 27 5.87 4.35 -3.35
C LEU A 27 5.56 5.84 -3.35
N LEU A 28 4.47 6.24 -2.70
CA LEU A 28 4.14 7.65 -2.59
C LEU A 28 5.18 8.44 -1.78
N LYS A 29 5.70 7.83 -0.72
CA LYS A 29 6.75 8.46 0.07
C LYS A 29 8.03 8.63 -0.74
N GLU A 30 8.42 7.61 -1.50
CA GLU A 30 9.59 7.69 -2.37
C GLU A 30 9.42 8.77 -3.43
N GLU A 31 8.26 8.81 -4.05
CA GLU A 31 7.96 9.83 -5.05
C GLU A 31 7.97 11.23 -4.44
N ASN A 32 7.44 11.38 -3.23
CA ASN A 32 7.42 12.66 -2.54
C ASN A 32 8.85 13.16 -2.26
N ILE A 33 9.70 12.27 -1.80
CA ILE A 33 11.10 12.61 -1.53
C ILE A 33 11.80 13.02 -2.83
N ARG A 34 11.59 12.26 -3.89
CA ARG A 34 12.19 12.56 -5.20
C ARG A 34 11.77 13.94 -5.70
N GLN A 35 10.49 14.25 -5.58
CA GLN A 35 9.98 15.56 -6.01
C GLN A 35 10.56 16.69 -5.20
N ARG A 36 10.72 16.50 -3.89
CA ARG A 36 11.36 17.51 -3.04
C ARG A 36 12.81 17.76 -3.44
N GLU A 37 13.54 16.70 -3.74
CA GLU A 37 14.92 16.81 -4.20
C GLU A 37 15.02 17.56 -5.52
N GLU A 38 14.12 17.27 -6.46
CA GLU A 38 14.05 17.97 -7.73
C GLU A 38 13.79 19.46 -7.57
N ILE A 39 12.86 19.82 -6.67
CA ILE A 39 12.54 21.22 -6.40
C ILE A 39 13.77 21.93 -5.81
N LEU A 40 14.46 21.29 -4.87
CA LEU A 40 15.67 21.88 -4.25
C LEU A 40 16.78 22.07 -5.26
N GLN A 41 16.93 21.16 -6.23
CA GLN A 41 17.98 21.25 -7.24
C GLN A 41 17.67 22.30 -8.31
N SER A 42 16.39 22.57 -8.57
CA SER A 42 16.00 23.54 -9.59
C SER A 42 16.00 24.99 -9.09
N HIS A 43 16.23 25.19 -7.81
CA HIS A 43 16.40 26.50 -7.24
C HIS A 43 17.87 26.80 -7.00
#